data_88f1c17e470e9c37a4cc266d2d98ca4d
#
_entry.id   88f1c17e470e9c37a4cc266d2d98ca4d
#
_cell.length_a   1.000
_cell.length_b   1.000
_cell.length_c   1.000
_cell.angle_alpha   90.00
_cell.angle_beta   90.00
_cell.angle_gamma   90.00
#
_symmetry.space_group_name_H-M   'P 1'
#
loop_
_entity.id
_entity.type
_entity.pdbx_description
1 polymer ?
#
loop_
_entity_poly.entity_id
_entity_poly.type
_entity_poly.pdbx_seq_one_letter_code
_entity_poly.pdbx_strand_id
1 'polypeptide(L)'
;MANPVAPPSPVAADGTRAYPMAPLIRFTLLALYLALVLPLPLLAPAGLRLALVGAVPLGLVLVLAITSERVELDQRGLRVGHPVWCAWWLRRGWSLPWESIAALTPVATSQGGRVWYVRRATAAGTASPGQAYLLPQRVQHLAELMEQLQARTGLDTSAIGRISPPWTYQLLAVLTALMLAAELLAGAALARGLWSLPGS
;
A
#
# COMPACT_ATOMS: atom_id res chain seq x y z
N MET A 1 -2.71 -18.71 -22.87
CA MET A 1 -1.41 -18.34 -22.28
C MET A 1 -1.55 -18.46 -20.77
N ALA A 2 -0.93 -19.46 -20.17
CA ALA A 2 -0.96 -19.65 -18.73
C ALA A 2 -0.17 -18.52 -18.06
N ASN A 3 -0.84 -17.79 -17.18
CA ASN A 3 -0.20 -16.75 -16.36
C ASN A 3 0.85 -17.44 -15.47
N PRO A 4 2.12 -17.00 -15.43
CA PRO A 4 3.10 -17.62 -14.55
C PRO A 4 2.59 -17.54 -13.12
N VAL A 5 2.40 -18.67 -12.48
CA VAL A 5 2.04 -18.78 -11.07
C VAL A 5 3.17 -18.12 -10.28
N ALA A 6 2.87 -16.99 -9.66
CA ALA A 6 3.84 -16.30 -8.82
C ALA A 6 4.27 -17.25 -7.68
N PRO A 7 5.53 -17.21 -7.26
CA PRO A 7 6.00 -18.07 -6.17
C PRO A 7 5.17 -17.79 -4.90
N PRO A 8 4.89 -18.82 -4.08
CA PRO A 8 4.10 -18.66 -2.87
C PRO A 8 4.73 -17.67 -1.90
N SER A 9 3.90 -17.06 -1.06
CA SER A 9 4.37 -16.11 -0.05
C SER A 9 5.38 -16.76 0.90
N PRO A 10 6.45 -16.06 1.29
CA PRO A 10 7.44 -16.59 2.21
C PRO A 10 6.77 -16.93 3.56
N VAL A 11 7.03 -18.13 4.05
CA VAL A 11 6.60 -18.60 5.36
C VAL A 11 7.77 -18.36 6.33
N ALA A 12 7.55 -17.61 7.38
CA ALA A 12 8.53 -17.43 8.44
C ALA A 12 8.71 -18.74 9.25
N ALA A 13 9.81 -18.84 10.01
CA ALA A 13 10.13 -20.04 10.81
C ALA A 13 9.04 -20.39 11.86
N ASP A 14 8.24 -19.42 12.27
CA ASP A 14 7.10 -19.55 13.19
C ASP A 14 5.78 -19.94 12.49
N GLY A 15 5.81 -20.22 11.19
CA GLY A 15 4.64 -20.53 10.38
C GLY A 15 3.79 -19.32 9.98
N THR A 16 4.22 -18.11 10.29
CA THR A 16 3.55 -16.87 9.87
C THR A 16 3.75 -16.62 8.38
N ARG A 17 2.67 -16.33 7.66
CA ARG A 17 2.70 -15.87 6.27
C ARG A 17 2.44 -14.38 6.21
N ALA A 18 3.34 -13.62 5.58
CA ALA A 18 3.23 -12.18 5.44
C ALA A 18 2.89 -11.80 4.00
N TYR A 19 1.87 -10.99 3.84
CA TYR A 19 1.40 -10.45 2.56
C TYR A 19 1.61 -8.94 2.54
N PRO A 20 2.77 -8.47 2.07
CA PRO A 20 3.05 -7.04 1.97
C PRO A 20 2.24 -6.40 0.84
N MET A 21 2.23 -5.08 0.79
CA MET A 21 1.67 -4.34 -0.35
C MET A 21 2.30 -4.79 -1.67
N ALA A 22 1.50 -4.89 -2.73
CA ALA A 22 1.97 -5.30 -4.04
C ALA A 22 3.12 -4.40 -4.53
N PRO A 23 4.26 -4.96 -4.98
CA PRO A 23 5.46 -4.19 -5.29
C PRO A 23 5.23 -3.15 -6.39
N LEU A 24 4.45 -3.46 -7.42
CA LEU A 24 4.09 -2.49 -8.46
C LEU A 24 3.46 -1.24 -7.86
N ILE A 25 2.49 -1.40 -6.95
CA ILE A 25 1.81 -0.28 -6.30
C ILE A 25 2.81 0.52 -5.46
N ARG A 26 3.60 -0.16 -4.64
CA ARG A 26 4.57 0.46 -3.75
C ARG A 26 5.61 1.27 -4.52
N PHE A 27 6.25 0.66 -5.53
CA PHE A 27 7.27 1.35 -6.32
C PHE A 27 6.70 2.50 -7.15
N THR A 28 5.49 2.35 -7.71
CA THR A 28 4.83 3.43 -8.44
C THR A 28 4.55 4.63 -7.53
N LEU A 29 4.06 4.41 -6.31
CA LEU A 29 3.79 5.50 -5.36
C LEU A 29 5.07 6.20 -4.90
N LEU A 30 6.15 5.45 -4.66
CA LEU A 30 7.45 6.01 -4.31
C LEU A 30 8.05 6.83 -5.45
N ALA A 31 8.02 6.29 -6.66
CA ALA A 31 8.51 6.97 -7.86
C ALA A 31 7.67 8.23 -8.15
N LEU A 32 6.34 8.16 -8.02
CA LEU A 32 5.46 9.31 -8.19
C LEU A 32 5.75 10.41 -7.16
N TYR A 33 5.98 10.03 -5.90
CA TYR A 33 6.40 10.97 -4.87
C TYR A 33 7.69 11.68 -5.29
N LEU A 34 8.70 10.95 -5.73
CA LEU A 34 9.98 11.53 -6.17
C LEU A 34 9.78 12.45 -7.37
N ALA A 35 9.03 12.03 -8.38
CA ALA A 35 8.76 12.84 -9.56
C ALA A 35 8.05 14.16 -9.25
N LEU A 36 7.18 14.19 -8.25
CA LEU A 36 6.44 15.40 -7.89
C LEU A 36 7.23 16.32 -6.93
N VAL A 37 8.10 15.77 -6.10
CA VAL A 37 8.68 16.51 -4.99
C VAL A 37 10.15 16.84 -5.20
N LEU A 38 10.89 16.03 -5.97
CA LEU A 38 12.33 16.23 -6.20
C LEU A 38 12.67 17.58 -6.88
N PRO A 39 11.90 18.10 -7.86
CA PRO A 39 12.19 19.38 -8.48
C PRO A 39 11.88 20.59 -7.58
N LEU A 40 11.04 20.45 -6.55
CA LEU A 40 10.59 21.56 -5.73
C LEU A 40 11.72 22.40 -5.10
N PRO A 41 12.78 21.80 -4.50
CA PRO A 41 13.89 22.58 -3.93
C PRO A 41 14.63 23.42 -4.99
N LEU A 42 14.67 22.95 -6.24
CA LEU A 42 15.35 23.68 -7.33
C LEU A 42 14.52 24.89 -7.81
N LEU A 43 13.20 24.73 -7.82
CA LEU A 43 12.25 25.75 -8.28
C LEU A 43 11.87 26.76 -7.18
N ALA A 44 12.18 26.47 -5.91
CA ALA A 44 11.77 27.28 -4.79
C ALA A 44 12.64 28.53 -4.61
N PRO A 45 12.08 29.62 -4.08
CA PRO A 45 12.86 30.78 -3.62
C PRO A 45 13.94 30.38 -2.60
N ALA A 46 15.04 31.10 -2.56
CA ALA A 46 16.21 30.77 -1.73
C ALA A 46 15.87 30.51 -0.24
N GLY A 47 14.94 31.27 0.33
CA GLY A 47 14.52 31.12 1.73
C GLY A 47 13.79 29.82 2.05
N LEU A 48 13.21 29.14 1.05
CA LEU A 48 12.49 27.88 1.25
C LEU A 48 13.31 26.64 0.83
N ARG A 49 14.39 26.80 0.10
CA ARG A 49 15.19 25.69 -0.45
C ARG A 49 15.65 24.72 0.63
N LEU A 50 16.23 25.21 1.69
CA LEU A 50 16.77 24.38 2.76
C LEU A 50 15.67 23.56 3.46
N ALA A 51 14.51 24.20 3.72
CA ALA A 51 13.36 23.52 4.30
C ALA A 51 12.83 22.39 3.38
N LEU A 52 12.76 22.64 2.08
CA LEU A 52 12.32 21.64 1.10
C LEU A 52 13.32 20.50 0.93
N VAL A 53 14.63 20.80 0.93
CA VAL A 53 15.68 19.76 0.92
C VAL A 53 15.53 18.80 2.10
N GLY A 54 15.18 19.32 3.29
CA GLY A 54 14.88 18.49 4.47
C GLY A 54 13.53 17.77 4.38
N ALA A 55 12.52 18.41 3.78
CA ALA A 55 11.16 17.83 3.66
C ALA A 55 11.09 16.66 2.67
N VAL A 56 11.91 16.66 1.60
CA VAL A 56 11.94 15.57 0.61
C VAL A 56 12.26 14.21 1.25
N PRO A 57 13.36 14.00 1.97
CA PRO A 57 13.64 12.71 2.60
C PRO A 57 12.63 12.36 3.70
N LEU A 58 12.14 13.34 4.46
CA LEU A 58 11.12 13.11 5.47
C LEU A 58 9.82 12.58 4.85
N GLY A 59 9.35 13.19 3.76
CA GLY A 59 8.18 12.73 3.04
C GLY A 59 8.41 11.35 2.39
N LEU A 60 9.62 11.05 1.90
CA LEU A 60 9.96 9.73 1.39
C LEU A 60 9.84 8.66 2.48
N VAL A 61 10.34 8.93 3.67
CA VAL A 61 10.20 8.04 4.84
C VAL A 61 8.71 7.84 5.18
N LEU A 62 7.91 8.90 5.12
CA LEU A 62 6.47 8.83 5.35
C LEU A 62 5.77 7.93 4.31
N VAL A 63 6.06 8.11 3.02
CA VAL A 63 5.49 7.27 1.95
C VAL A 63 5.94 5.82 2.09
N LEU A 64 7.22 5.58 2.42
CA LEU A 64 7.74 4.24 2.72
C LEU A 64 7.00 3.60 3.88
N ALA A 65 6.73 4.35 4.93
CA ALA A 65 6.04 3.86 6.12
C ALA A 65 4.58 3.49 5.80
N ILE A 66 3.82 4.39 5.15
CA ILE A 66 2.43 4.16 4.77
C ILE A 66 2.29 2.97 3.82
N THR A 67 3.23 2.81 2.88
CA THR A 67 3.24 1.69 1.92
C THR A 67 3.82 0.39 2.49
N SER A 68 4.22 0.37 3.75
CA SER A 68 4.75 -0.82 4.44
C SER A 68 3.66 -1.62 5.17
N GLU A 69 2.38 -1.25 5.03
CA GLU A 69 1.27 -2.04 5.57
C GLU A 69 1.32 -3.47 5.01
N ARG A 70 1.06 -4.44 5.88
CA ARG A 70 1.06 -5.86 5.54
C ARG A 70 -0.01 -6.62 6.29
N VAL A 71 -0.46 -7.71 5.69
CA VAL A 71 -1.35 -8.69 6.30
C VAL A 71 -0.50 -9.88 6.72
N GLU A 72 -0.64 -10.32 7.94
CA GLU A 72 0.03 -11.50 8.49
C GLU A 72 -1.02 -12.52 8.90
N LEU A 73 -0.81 -13.77 8.46
CA LEU A 73 -1.59 -14.92 8.89
C LEU A 73 -0.72 -15.83 9.73
N ASP A 74 -1.15 -16.11 10.93
CA ASP A 74 -0.51 -17.07 11.81
C ASP A 74 -1.50 -18.19 12.21
N GLN A 75 -1.08 -19.09 13.09
CA GLN A 75 -1.93 -20.17 13.59
C GLN A 75 -3.09 -19.63 14.45
N ARG A 76 -2.95 -18.44 15.03
CA ARG A 76 -3.89 -17.84 15.98
C ARG A 76 -4.92 -16.96 15.30
N GLY A 77 -4.56 -16.31 14.20
CA GLY A 77 -5.47 -15.35 13.57
C GLY A 77 -4.91 -14.57 12.40
N LEU A 78 -5.65 -13.52 12.09
CA LEU A 78 -5.36 -12.54 11.07
C LEU A 78 -4.89 -11.24 11.72
N ARG A 79 -3.74 -10.74 11.29
CA ARG A 79 -3.18 -9.47 11.76
C ARG A 79 -2.91 -8.54 10.58
N VAL A 80 -3.30 -7.29 10.74
CA VAL A 80 -2.96 -6.21 9.78
C VAL A 80 -2.19 -5.13 10.53
N GLY A 81 -1.08 -4.71 9.98
CA GLY A 81 -0.26 -3.70 10.63
C GLY A 81 0.95 -3.28 9.82
N HIS A 82 1.79 -2.50 10.47
CA HIS A 82 3.02 -1.97 9.91
C HIS A 82 4.24 -2.62 10.60
N PRO A 83 5.41 -2.64 9.93
CA PRO A 83 6.66 -3.06 10.55
C PRO A 83 6.99 -2.25 11.81
N VAL A 84 7.75 -2.84 12.72
CA VAL A 84 8.10 -2.26 14.03
C VAL A 84 8.68 -0.86 13.93
N TRP A 85 9.49 -0.58 12.88
CA TRP A 85 10.17 0.70 12.72
C TRP A 85 9.22 1.90 12.50
N CYS A 86 7.98 1.67 11.98
CA CYS A 86 7.00 2.72 11.74
C CYS A 86 5.66 2.52 12.47
N ALA A 87 5.44 1.36 13.07
CA ALA A 87 4.17 1.02 13.74
C ALA A 87 3.85 1.93 14.93
N TRP A 88 4.87 2.53 15.57
CA TRP A 88 4.70 3.37 16.76
C TRP A 88 4.08 4.74 16.47
N TRP A 89 4.22 5.27 15.25
CA TRP A 89 3.68 6.57 14.84
C TRP A 89 2.61 6.50 13.75
N LEU A 90 2.51 5.38 13.06
CA LEU A 90 1.40 5.09 12.16
C LEU A 90 0.21 4.50 12.94
N ARG A 91 -0.93 4.37 12.26
CA ARG A 91 -2.12 3.74 12.81
C ARG A 91 -1.76 2.39 13.43
N ARG A 92 -2.24 2.18 14.68
CA ARG A 92 -2.15 0.86 15.30
C ARG A 92 -2.87 -0.14 14.41
N GLY A 93 -2.15 -1.20 14.03
CA GLY A 93 -2.73 -2.34 13.35
C GLY A 93 -3.82 -2.99 14.22
N TRP A 94 -4.52 -3.94 13.63
CA TRP A 94 -5.49 -4.76 14.34
C TRP A 94 -5.14 -6.23 14.20
N SER A 95 -5.65 -7.04 15.14
CA SER A 95 -5.47 -8.48 15.14
C SER A 95 -6.76 -9.13 15.60
N LEU A 96 -7.17 -10.20 14.90
CA LEU A 96 -8.37 -10.96 15.20
C LEU A 96 -8.03 -12.46 15.21
N PRO A 97 -8.33 -13.18 16.30
CA PRO A 97 -8.32 -14.64 16.31
C PRO A 97 -9.31 -15.21 15.29
N TRP A 98 -9.00 -16.36 14.70
CA TRP A 98 -9.85 -16.98 13.67
C TRP A 98 -11.30 -17.17 14.14
N GLU A 99 -11.48 -17.61 15.38
CA GLU A 99 -12.79 -17.88 15.99
C GLU A 99 -13.62 -16.59 16.18
N SER A 100 -12.97 -15.42 16.21
CA SER A 100 -13.66 -14.15 16.38
C SER A 100 -14.07 -13.48 15.06
N ILE A 101 -13.75 -14.09 13.92
CA ILE A 101 -14.15 -13.59 12.61
C ILE A 101 -15.53 -14.13 12.27
N ALA A 102 -16.55 -13.25 12.28
CA ALA A 102 -17.93 -13.64 12.05
C ALA A 102 -18.39 -13.50 10.60
N ALA A 103 -17.92 -12.47 9.90
CA ALA A 103 -18.36 -12.19 8.54
C ALA A 103 -17.40 -11.28 7.77
N LEU A 104 -17.49 -11.34 6.44
CA LEU A 104 -16.87 -10.41 5.51
C LEU A 104 -17.96 -9.55 4.88
N THR A 105 -17.88 -8.23 5.06
CA THR A 105 -18.94 -7.31 4.61
C THR A 105 -18.38 -6.38 3.55
N PRO A 106 -18.96 -6.40 2.32
CA PRO A 106 -18.60 -5.45 1.27
C PRO A 106 -19.20 -4.07 1.54
N VAL A 107 -18.44 -3.03 1.26
CA VAL A 107 -18.91 -1.64 1.24
C VAL A 107 -18.54 -1.03 -0.10
N ALA A 108 -19.53 -0.50 -0.81
CA ALA A 108 -19.30 0.19 -2.07
C ALA A 108 -18.56 1.52 -1.83
N THR A 109 -17.60 1.82 -2.70
CA THR A 109 -16.91 3.11 -2.70
C THR A 109 -17.56 4.05 -3.71
N SER A 110 -17.41 5.36 -3.52
CA SER A 110 -17.91 6.38 -4.44
C SER A 110 -17.36 6.26 -5.87
N GLN A 111 -16.27 5.54 -6.06
CA GLN A 111 -15.62 5.32 -7.34
C GLN A 111 -16.01 3.98 -8.02
N GLY A 112 -17.08 3.32 -7.55
CA GLY A 112 -17.57 2.06 -8.11
C GLY A 112 -16.78 0.81 -7.68
N GLY A 113 -15.76 0.94 -6.83
CA GLY A 113 -15.05 -0.18 -6.23
C GLY A 113 -15.78 -0.75 -5.01
N ARG A 114 -15.28 -1.87 -4.50
CA ARG A 114 -15.74 -2.47 -3.24
C ARG A 114 -14.57 -2.63 -2.30
N VAL A 115 -14.74 -2.20 -1.04
CA VAL A 115 -13.82 -2.50 0.06
C VAL A 115 -14.48 -3.50 0.99
N TRP A 116 -13.67 -4.34 1.61
CA TRP A 116 -14.18 -5.40 2.47
C TRP A 116 -13.76 -5.17 3.89
N TYR A 117 -14.70 -5.42 4.79
CA TYR A 117 -14.48 -5.33 6.24
C TYR A 117 -14.62 -6.71 6.86
N VAL A 118 -13.67 -7.04 7.72
CA VAL A 118 -13.72 -8.20 8.60
C VAL A 118 -14.52 -7.81 9.84
N ARG A 119 -15.64 -8.48 10.07
CA ARG A 119 -16.46 -8.25 11.26
C ARG A 119 -16.10 -9.20 12.36
N ARG A 120 -15.92 -8.64 13.55
CA ARG A 120 -15.73 -9.43 14.76
C ARG A 120 -17.08 -9.96 15.24
N ALA A 121 -17.10 -11.24 15.71
CA ALA A 121 -18.25 -11.81 16.40
C ALA A 121 -18.57 -10.99 17.66
N THR A 122 -19.84 -10.65 17.84
CA THR A 122 -20.35 -10.02 19.05
C THR A 122 -20.69 -11.11 20.06
N ALA A 123 -20.40 -10.88 21.34
CA ALA A 123 -20.90 -11.78 22.41
C ALA A 123 -22.43 -11.85 22.32
N ALA A 124 -22.97 -13.05 22.45
CA ALA A 124 -24.41 -13.28 22.40
C ALA A 124 -25.12 -12.35 23.40
N GLY A 125 -26.07 -11.55 22.89
CA GLY A 125 -26.85 -10.64 23.71
C GLY A 125 -26.52 -9.14 23.62
N THR A 126 -25.47 -8.76 22.88
CA THR A 126 -25.14 -7.33 22.69
C THR A 126 -25.72 -6.83 21.38
N ALA A 127 -26.62 -5.84 21.44
CA ALA A 127 -27.25 -5.19 20.28
C ALA A 127 -26.31 -4.25 19.50
N SER A 128 -25.05 -4.13 19.89
CA SER A 128 -24.06 -3.29 19.21
C SER A 128 -23.50 -4.00 17.99
N PRO A 129 -23.45 -3.33 16.82
CA PRO A 129 -22.78 -3.90 15.64
C PRO A 129 -21.32 -4.18 16.01
N GLY A 130 -20.87 -5.41 15.82
CA GLY A 130 -19.49 -5.81 16.09
C GLY A 130 -18.49 -4.92 15.37
N GLN A 131 -17.33 -4.71 15.97
CA GLN A 131 -16.25 -3.92 15.35
C GLN A 131 -15.91 -4.46 13.96
N ALA A 132 -15.82 -3.56 12.98
CA ALA A 132 -15.48 -3.87 11.61
C ALA A 132 -14.09 -3.30 11.29
N TYR A 133 -13.25 -4.12 10.70
CA TYR A 133 -11.87 -3.80 10.38
C TYR A 133 -11.65 -3.90 8.88
N LEU A 134 -11.03 -2.87 8.30
CA LEU A 134 -10.75 -2.84 6.86
C LEU A 134 -9.74 -3.94 6.48
N LEU A 135 -10.09 -4.76 5.49
CA LEU A 135 -9.20 -5.76 4.91
C LEU A 135 -8.39 -5.12 3.76
N PRO A 136 -7.05 -5.07 3.85
CA PRO A 136 -6.22 -4.53 2.78
C PRO A 136 -6.28 -5.41 1.53
N GLN A 137 -6.74 -4.85 0.41
CA GLN A 137 -6.87 -5.56 -0.88
C GLN A 137 -5.71 -5.23 -1.85
N ARG A 138 -4.77 -4.37 -1.44
CA ARG A 138 -3.60 -3.96 -2.24
C ARG A 138 -2.35 -4.80 -1.94
N VAL A 139 -2.55 -5.96 -1.35
CA VAL A 139 -1.46 -6.87 -0.98
C VAL A 139 -1.00 -7.72 -2.16
N GLN A 140 0.25 -8.15 -2.09
CA GLN A 140 0.79 -9.17 -2.97
C GLN A 140 0.10 -10.52 -2.67
N HIS A 141 -0.07 -11.36 -3.70
CA HIS A 141 -0.69 -12.69 -3.56
C HIS A 141 -2.09 -12.67 -2.91
N LEU A 142 -2.93 -11.68 -3.26
CA LEU A 142 -4.27 -11.55 -2.70
C LEU A 142 -5.11 -12.84 -2.86
N ALA A 143 -4.99 -13.55 -3.98
CA ALA A 143 -5.72 -14.80 -4.19
C ALA A 143 -5.34 -15.87 -3.14
N GLU A 144 -4.05 -16.07 -2.89
CA GLU A 144 -3.55 -16.98 -1.86
C GLU A 144 -4.03 -16.56 -0.46
N LEU A 145 -3.99 -15.24 -0.15
CA LEU A 145 -4.52 -14.70 1.10
C LEU A 145 -6.01 -15.05 1.26
N MET A 146 -6.81 -14.92 0.20
CA MET A 146 -8.24 -15.23 0.24
C MET A 146 -8.50 -16.73 0.41
N GLU A 147 -7.75 -17.58 -0.27
CA GLU A 147 -7.83 -19.04 -0.10
C GLU A 147 -7.51 -19.45 1.36
N GLN A 148 -6.45 -18.89 1.94
CA GLN A 148 -6.09 -19.16 3.34
C GLN A 148 -7.17 -18.65 4.30
N LEU A 149 -7.73 -17.47 4.05
CA LEU A 149 -8.81 -16.90 4.86
C LEU A 149 -10.05 -17.80 4.80
N GLN A 150 -10.45 -18.23 3.61
CA GLN A 150 -11.58 -19.15 3.42
C GLN A 150 -11.34 -20.50 4.08
N ALA A 151 -10.15 -21.08 3.93
CA ALA A 151 -9.80 -22.37 4.55
C ALA A 151 -9.86 -22.33 6.08
N ARG A 152 -9.54 -21.18 6.69
CA ARG A 152 -9.51 -21.00 8.15
C ARG A 152 -10.85 -20.60 8.77
N THR A 153 -11.66 -19.85 8.03
CA THR A 153 -12.93 -19.29 8.55
C THR A 153 -14.18 -19.95 7.98
N GLY A 154 -14.06 -20.66 6.86
CA GLY A 154 -15.21 -21.19 6.12
C GLY A 154 -16.05 -20.11 5.39
N LEU A 155 -15.65 -18.83 5.44
CA LEU A 155 -16.38 -17.73 4.80
C LEU A 155 -16.09 -17.69 3.31
N ASP A 156 -17.10 -17.36 2.51
CA ASP A 156 -16.93 -17.17 1.08
C ASP A 156 -16.12 -15.92 0.78
N THR A 157 -14.98 -16.11 0.13
CA THR A 157 -14.06 -15.03 -0.28
C THR A 157 -14.04 -14.82 -1.80
N SER A 158 -14.85 -15.57 -2.58
CA SER A 158 -14.82 -15.57 -4.04
C SER A 158 -15.11 -14.21 -4.67
N ALA A 159 -15.90 -13.37 -4.01
CA ALA A 159 -16.22 -12.02 -4.45
C ALA A 159 -15.14 -10.97 -4.11
N ILE A 160 -14.10 -11.35 -3.35
CA ILE A 160 -13.04 -10.42 -2.91
C ILE A 160 -11.96 -10.35 -3.99
N GLY A 161 -11.92 -9.23 -4.69
CA GLY A 161 -10.92 -8.94 -5.71
C GLY A 161 -10.08 -7.71 -5.40
N ARG A 162 -9.19 -7.36 -6.31
CA ARG A 162 -8.43 -6.10 -6.23
C ARG A 162 -9.35 -4.91 -6.43
N ILE A 163 -9.16 -3.85 -5.64
CA ILE A 163 -9.97 -2.61 -5.71
C ILE A 163 -9.80 -1.94 -7.09
N SER A 164 -8.59 -1.93 -7.61
CA SER A 164 -8.28 -1.28 -8.89
C SER A 164 -7.71 -2.30 -9.88
N PRO A 165 -8.08 -2.21 -11.17
CA PRO A 165 -7.50 -3.04 -12.21
C PRO A 165 -5.96 -2.86 -12.26
N PRO A 166 -5.17 -3.91 -12.53
CA PRO A 166 -3.70 -3.82 -12.58
C PRO A 166 -3.19 -2.78 -13.58
N TRP A 167 -3.88 -2.59 -14.70
CA TRP A 167 -3.48 -1.65 -15.75
C TRP A 167 -3.43 -0.18 -15.27
N THR A 168 -4.24 0.19 -14.28
CA THR A 168 -4.24 1.55 -13.71
C THR A 168 -2.89 1.89 -13.10
N TYR A 169 -2.31 0.97 -12.32
CA TYR A 169 -0.98 1.16 -11.75
C TYR A 169 0.14 1.05 -12.78
N GLN A 170 -0.04 0.23 -13.83
CA GLN A 170 0.89 0.17 -14.95
C GLN A 170 0.93 1.50 -15.72
N LEU A 171 -0.24 2.05 -16.05
CA LEU A 171 -0.33 3.36 -16.68
C LEU A 171 0.31 4.46 -15.82
N LEU A 172 -0.01 4.48 -14.51
CA LEU A 172 0.57 5.44 -13.58
C LEU A 172 2.10 5.28 -13.49
N ALA A 173 2.61 4.05 -13.50
CA ALA A 173 4.05 3.78 -13.51
C ALA A 173 4.73 4.31 -14.78
N VAL A 174 4.11 4.11 -15.96
CA VAL A 174 4.64 4.63 -17.24
C VAL A 174 4.66 6.16 -17.22
N LEU A 175 3.56 6.80 -16.81
CA LEU A 175 3.52 8.27 -16.73
C LEU A 175 4.56 8.81 -15.74
N THR A 176 4.72 8.17 -14.59
CA THR A 176 5.74 8.54 -13.61
C THR A 176 7.17 8.38 -14.16
N ALA A 177 7.43 7.29 -14.88
CA ALA A 177 8.73 7.07 -15.52
C ALA A 177 9.04 8.14 -16.58
N LEU A 178 8.04 8.55 -17.36
CA LEU A 178 8.18 9.65 -18.32
C LEU A 178 8.46 11.00 -17.63
N MET A 179 7.79 11.28 -16.51
CA MET A 179 8.07 12.48 -15.71
C MET A 179 9.51 12.49 -15.19
N LEU A 180 9.95 11.41 -14.57
CA LEU A 180 11.33 11.29 -14.07
C LEU A 180 12.37 11.41 -15.20
N ALA A 181 12.11 10.81 -16.36
CA ALA A 181 12.97 10.94 -17.52
C ALA A 181 13.07 12.40 -18.00
N ALA A 182 11.94 13.12 -18.08
CA ALA A 182 11.91 14.54 -18.45
C ALA A 182 12.69 15.40 -17.44
N GLU A 183 12.55 15.15 -16.15
CA GLU A 183 13.30 15.85 -15.09
C GLU A 183 14.80 15.59 -15.17
N LEU A 184 15.21 14.35 -15.43
CA LEU A 184 16.63 14.01 -15.63
C LEU A 184 17.21 14.71 -16.86
N LEU A 185 16.47 14.75 -17.96
CA LEU A 185 16.88 15.47 -19.18
C LEU A 185 16.97 16.98 -18.94
N ALA A 186 16.00 17.57 -18.25
CA ALA A 186 16.02 19.00 -17.91
C ALA A 186 17.19 19.31 -16.97
N GLY A 187 17.44 18.49 -15.96
CA GLY A 187 18.59 18.62 -15.06
C GLY A 187 19.93 18.51 -15.79
N ALA A 188 20.04 17.56 -16.71
CA ALA A 188 21.24 17.41 -17.55
C ALA A 188 21.45 18.61 -18.50
N ALA A 189 20.38 19.18 -19.05
CA ALA A 189 20.46 20.38 -19.90
C ALA A 189 20.91 21.62 -19.12
N LEU A 190 20.37 21.78 -17.89
CA LEU A 190 20.81 22.84 -16.98
C LEU A 190 22.29 22.69 -16.58
N ALA A 191 22.73 21.49 -16.23
CA ALA A 191 24.12 21.21 -15.85
C ALA A 191 25.10 21.46 -17.01
N ARG A 192 24.66 21.31 -18.25
CA ARG A 192 25.45 21.59 -19.45
C ARG A 192 25.38 23.06 -19.91
N GLY A 193 24.64 23.90 -19.21
CA GLY A 193 24.44 25.30 -19.59
C GLY A 193 23.62 25.51 -20.88
N LEU A 194 22.90 24.45 -21.32
CA LEU A 194 22.02 24.51 -22.49
C LEU A 194 20.71 25.25 -22.21
N TRP A 195 20.41 25.44 -20.92
CA TRP A 195 19.20 26.10 -20.42
C TRP A 195 19.51 26.86 -19.13
N SER A 196 18.86 28.01 -18.91
CA SER A 196 18.93 28.76 -17.65
C SER A 196 17.54 28.85 -17.04
N LEU A 197 17.46 28.75 -15.69
CA LEU A 197 16.21 28.98 -15.01
C LEU A 197 15.82 30.47 -15.10
N PRO A 198 14.56 30.81 -15.35
CA PRO A 198 14.12 32.20 -15.36
C PRO A 198 14.32 32.80 -13.94
N GLY A 199 15.17 33.83 -13.84
CA GLY A 199 15.45 34.52 -12.57
C GLY A 199 16.73 34.11 -11.85
N SER A 200 17.66 33.41 -12.51
CA SER A 200 19.03 33.17 -12.00
C SER A 200 20.00 34.24 -12.43
#